data_a5f83ab1b14d72b73dce2c5e37cf253a
#
_entry.id   a5f83ab1b14d72b73dce2c5e37cf253a
#
_cell.length_a   1.000
_cell.length_b   1.000
_cell.length_c   1.000
_cell.angle_alpha   90.00
_cell.angle_beta   90.00
_cell.angle_gamma   90.00
#
_symmetry.space_group_name_H-M   'P 1'
#
loop_
_entity.id
_entity.type
_entity.pdbx_description
1 polymer ?
#
loop_
_entity_poly.entity_id
_entity_poly.type
_entity_poly.pdbx_seq_one_letter_code
_entity_poly.pdbx_strand_id
1 'polypeptide(L)'
;MHTTGDGLVVPENEQAYRSVVDRAGHGYLLRQIFVARAGHCTFTPAETITALHVRLNRLDTGHWNVPSPADLNAEAASLGALNVAPPAFTSYRPAPYLRPFDLPGEGRFLFG
;
A
#
# COMPACT_ATOMS: atom_id res chain seq x y z
N MET A 1 0.20 -3.81 2.09
CA MET A 1 1.44 -3.03 2.33
C MET A 1 2.37 -3.20 1.15
N HIS A 2 3.01 -2.13 0.71
CA HIS A 2 3.86 -2.13 -0.50
C HIS A 2 5.04 -1.18 -0.34
N THR A 3 6.20 -1.53 -0.90
CA THR A 3 7.36 -0.63 -0.92
C THR A 3 7.28 0.29 -2.13
N THR A 4 7.63 1.56 -1.95
CA THR A 4 7.54 2.57 -3.04
C THR A 4 8.61 2.38 -4.11
N GLY A 5 9.74 1.75 -3.78
CA GLY A 5 10.84 1.46 -4.70
C GLY A 5 10.89 0.01 -5.17
N ASP A 6 9.74 -0.66 -5.28
CA ASP A 6 9.64 -2.03 -5.77
C ASP A 6 9.77 -2.06 -7.30
N GLY A 7 10.88 -2.61 -7.81
CA GLY A 7 11.11 -2.76 -9.24
C GLY A 7 10.64 -4.09 -9.83
N LEU A 8 10.19 -5.03 -8.99
CA LEU A 8 9.66 -6.32 -9.42
C LEU A 8 8.14 -6.25 -9.61
N VAL A 9 7.44 -5.73 -8.60
CA VAL A 9 6.01 -5.43 -8.66
C VAL A 9 5.87 -3.93 -8.42
N VAL A 10 5.74 -3.18 -9.49
CA VAL A 10 5.72 -1.71 -9.41
C VAL A 10 4.52 -1.18 -8.61
N PRO A 11 4.67 -0.08 -7.86
CA PRO A 11 3.60 0.45 -7.01
C PRO A 11 2.31 0.80 -7.74
N GLU A 12 2.37 1.05 -9.04
CA GLU A 12 1.21 1.32 -9.89
C GLU A 12 0.22 0.15 -9.93
N ASN A 13 0.67 -1.09 -9.64
CA ASN A 13 -0.22 -2.24 -9.47
C ASN A 13 -1.22 -2.01 -8.32
N GLU A 14 -0.82 -1.28 -7.28
CA GLU A 14 -1.69 -0.96 -6.15
C GLU A 14 -2.83 -0.02 -6.56
N GLN A 15 -2.56 0.90 -7.48
CA GLN A 15 -3.60 1.76 -8.06
C GLN A 15 -4.59 0.93 -8.89
N ALA A 16 -4.11 0.03 -9.73
CA ALA A 16 -4.95 -0.85 -10.54
C ALA A 16 -5.82 -1.76 -9.65
N TYR A 17 -5.22 -2.36 -8.62
CA TYR A 17 -5.94 -3.19 -7.64
C TYR A 17 -7.04 -2.41 -6.93
N ARG A 18 -6.72 -1.20 -6.44
CA ARG A 18 -7.70 -0.33 -5.80
C ARG A 18 -8.87 -0.02 -6.73
N SER A 19 -8.58 0.31 -7.99
CA SER A 19 -9.63 0.59 -8.99
C SER A 19 -10.56 -0.60 -9.21
N VAL A 20 -10.04 -1.81 -9.22
CA VAL A 20 -10.85 -3.04 -9.35
C VAL A 20 -11.73 -3.24 -8.12
N VAL A 21 -11.18 -3.09 -6.92
CA VAL A 21 -11.92 -3.23 -5.66
C VAL A 21 -13.02 -2.17 -5.53
N ASP A 22 -12.73 -0.94 -5.89
CA ASP A 22 -13.70 0.17 -5.86
C ASP A 22 -14.84 -0.07 -6.86
N ARG A 23 -14.54 -0.50 -8.08
CA ARG A 23 -15.56 -0.83 -9.09
C ARG A 23 -16.44 -2.01 -8.68
N ALA A 24 -15.91 -2.94 -7.91
CA ALA A 24 -16.68 -4.04 -7.34
C ALA A 24 -17.55 -3.62 -6.14
N GLY A 25 -17.50 -2.34 -5.71
CA GLY A 25 -18.25 -1.83 -4.57
C GLY A 25 -17.66 -2.20 -3.21
N HIS A 26 -16.41 -2.65 -3.15
CA HIS A 26 -15.76 -3.14 -1.94
C HIS A 26 -14.62 -2.26 -1.42
N GLY A 27 -14.51 -1.01 -1.89
CA GLY A 27 -13.47 -0.07 -1.47
C GLY A 27 -13.39 0.13 0.05
N TYR A 28 -14.51 -0.02 0.75
CA TYR A 28 -14.57 0.07 2.21
C TYR A 28 -13.78 -1.06 2.93
N LEU A 29 -13.43 -2.13 2.23
CA LEU A 29 -12.62 -3.23 2.76
C LEU A 29 -11.12 -3.02 2.54
N LEU A 30 -10.72 -2.04 1.74
CA LEU A 30 -9.33 -1.85 1.34
C LEU A 30 -8.71 -0.62 1.98
N ARG A 31 -7.52 -0.80 2.55
CA ARG A 31 -6.58 0.27 2.88
C ARG A 31 -5.19 -0.15 2.43
N GLN A 32 -4.45 0.81 1.89
CA GLN A 32 -3.11 0.59 1.37
C GLN A 32 -2.11 1.39 2.21
N ILE A 33 -1.05 0.75 2.65
CA ILE A 33 0.02 1.33 3.45
C ILE A 33 1.32 1.17 2.66
N PHE A 34 2.12 2.23 2.63
CA PHE A 34 3.37 2.26 1.86
C PHE A 34 4.58 2.46 2.76
N VAL A 35 5.69 1.83 2.37
CA VAL A 35 6.99 1.93 3.01
C VAL A 35 7.99 2.49 2.00
N ALA A 36 8.65 3.59 2.34
CA ALA A 36 9.65 4.26 1.50
C ALA A 36 10.98 3.49 1.56
N ARG A 37 11.06 2.43 0.78
CA ARG A 37 12.25 1.58 0.68
C ARG A 37 12.35 0.97 -0.71
N ALA A 38 13.58 0.73 -1.16
CA ALA A 38 13.84 0.00 -2.39
C ALA A 38 13.68 -1.52 -2.19
N GLY A 39 13.30 -2.20 -3.26
CA GLY A 39 13.19 -3.65 -3.31
C GLY A 39 11.78 -4.18 -3.12
N HIS A 40 11.63 -5.47 -3.43
CA HIS A 40 10.36 -6.19 -3.34
C HIS A 40 10.19 -6.80 -1.95
N CYS A 41 9.09 -6.49 -1.28
CA CYS A 41 8.77 -7.02 0.05
C CYS A 41 9.87 -6.82 1.11
N THR A 42 10.63 -5.75 1.01
CA THR A 42 11.75 -5.43 1.93
C THR A 42 11.26 -4.77 3.22
N PHE A 43 10.22 -5.30 3.82
CA PHE A 43 9.67 -4.83 5.08
C PHE A 43 10.49 -5.36 6.25
N THR A 44 10.63 -4.54 7.30
CA THR A 44 11.16 -5.04 8.57
C THR A 44 10.10 -5.85 9.33
N PRO A 45 10.49 -6.74 10.26
CA PRO A 45 9.53 -7.39 11.14
C PRO A 45 8.67 -6.39 11.92
N ALA A 46 9.26 -5.27 12.39
CA ALA A 46 8.53 -4.23 13.08
C ALA A 46 7.45 -3.58 12.21
N GLU A 47 7.75 -3.24 10.97
CA GLU A 47 6.78 -2.69 10.02
C GLU A 47 5.65 -3.68 9.72
N THR A 48 5.98 -4.96 9.56
CA THR A 48 5.00 -6.02 9.30
C THR A 48 4.02 -6.16 10.47
N ILE A 49 4.52 -6.18 11.71
CA ILE A 49 3.68 -6.27 12.92
C ILE A 49 2.81 -5.02 13.06
N THR A 50 3.37 -3.84 12.84
CA THR A 50 2.62 -2.57 12.90
C THR A 50 1.47 -2.56 11.89
N ALA A 51 1.71 -2.97 10.65
CA ALA A 51 0.66 -3.07 9.64
C ALA A 51 -0.41 -4.12 10.01
N LEU A 52 -0.01 -5.24 10.62
CA LEU A 52 -0.94 -6.25 11.11
C LEU A 52 -1.83 -5.70 12.22
N HIS A 53 -1.30 -4.89 13.13
CA HIS A 53 -2.09 -4.24 14.18
C HIS A 53 -3.20 -3.35 13.60
N VAL A 54 -2.94 -2.60 12.53
CA VAL A 54 -3.98 -1.82 11.81
C VAL A 54 -5.10 -2.74 11.33
N ARG A 55 -4.76 -3.89 10.78
CA ARG A 55 -5.73 -4.89 10.31
C ARG A 55 -6.55 -5.47 11.47
N LEU A 56 -5.89 -5.86 12.55
CA LEU A 56 -6.56 -6.42 13.72
C LEU A 56 -7.51 -5.40 14.35
N ASN A 57 -7.07 -4.14 14.49
CA ASN A 57 -7.92 -3.06 14.96
C ASN A 57 -9.20 -2.91 14.11
N ARG A 58 -9.09 -3.04 12.79
CA ARG A 58 -10.26 -3.04 11.89
C ARG A 58 -11.21 -4.20 12.18
N LEU A 59 -10.69 -5.37 12.46
CA LEU A 59 -11.52 -6.55 12.77
C LEU A 59 -12.23 -6.39 14.12
N ASP A 60 -11.53 -5.86 15.11
CA ASP A 60 -12.07 -5.69 16.45
C ASP A 60 -13.11 -4.56 16.55
N THR A 61 -12.87 -3.45 15.86
CA THR A 61 -13.71 -2.24 15.97
C THR A 61 -14.77 -2.11 14.89
N GLY A 62 -14.64 -2.84 13.79
CA GLY A 62 -15.48 -2.67 12.60
C GLY A 62 -15.15 -1.45 11.75
N HIS A 63 -14.13 -0.65 12.13
CA HIS A 63 -13.77 0.60 11.47
C HIS A 63 -12.28 0.64 11.10
N TRP A 64 -11.96 1.33 10.02
CA TRP A 64 -10.58 1.65 9.69
C TRP A 64 -10.12 2.85 10.50
N ASN A 65 -9.15 2.63 11.38
CA ASN A 65 -8.40 3.65 12.08
C ASN A 65 -6.94 3.50 11.67
N VAL A 66 -6.59 4.02 10.49
CA VAL A 66 -5.21 3.96 9.98
C VAL A 66 -4.45 5.15 10.57
N PRO A 67 -3.45 4.91 11.43
CA PRO A 67 -2.63 5.99 11.97
C PRO A 67 -1.86 6.72 10.87
N SER A 68 -1.39 7.92 11.19
CA SER A 68 -0.49 8.65 10.29
C SER A 68 0.82 7.87 10.06
N PRO A 69 1.54 8.12 8.96
CA PRO A 69 2.86 7.52 8.78
C PRO A 69 3.81 7.78 9.94
N ALA A 70 3.75 8.96 10.56
CA ALA A 70 4.56 9.28 11.74
C ALA A 70 4.21 8.39 12.93
N ASP A 71 2.92 8.16 13.19
CA ASP A 71 2.46 7.29 14.27
C ASP A 71 2.80 5.82 14.00
N LEU A 72 2.66 5.35 12.76
CA LEU A 72 3.07 4.02 12.35
C LEU A 72 4.58 3.81 12.55
N ASN A 73 5.38 4.79 12.19
CA ASN A 73 6.84 4.76 12.41
C ASN A 73 7.19 4.75 13.89
N ALA A 74 6.49 5.51 14.72
CA ALA A 74 6.69 5.53 16.16
C ALA A 74 6.33 4.19 16.79
N GLU A 75 5.22 3.57 16.39
CA GLU A 75 4.82 2.24 16.83
C GLU A 75 5.86 1.19 16.43
N ALA A 76 6.26 1.16 15.17
CA ALA A 76 7.29 0.23 14.70
C ALA A 76 8.60 0.42 15.46
N ALA A 77 9.04 1.66 15.66
CA ALA A 77 10.26 1.96 16.42
C ALA A 77 10.21 1.41 17.86
N SER A 78 9.04 1.40 18.49
CA SER A 78 8.86 0.87 19.85
C SER A 78 9.08 -0.65 19.96
N LEU A 79 9.11 -1.36 18.84
CA LEU A 79 9.32 -2.81 18.79
C LEU A 79 10.81 -3.23 18.85
N GLY A 80 11.71 -2.29 19.14
CA GLY A 80 13.11 -2.57 19.52
C GLY A 80 13.89 -3.36 18.49
N ALA A 81 14.34 -4.56 18.87
CA ALA A 81 15.20 -5.42 18.05
C ALA A 81 14.56 -5.90 16.73
N LEU A 82 13.25 -5.77 16.56
CA LEU A 82 12.54 -6.07 15.31
C LEU A 82 12.78 -5.00 14.23
N ASN A 83 13.39 -3.89 14.59
CA ASN A 83 13.82 -2.83 13.68
C ASN A 83 15.22 -3.15 13.13
N VAL A 84 15.28 -3.98 12.10
CA VAL A 84 16.54 -4.27 11.37
C VAL A 84 16.95 -3.15 10.42
N ALA A 85 16.06 -2.17 10.22
CA ALA A 85 16.28 -0.91 9.54
C ALA A 85 15.34 0.13 10.17
N PRO A 86 15.58 1.44 10.02
CA PRO A 86 14.66 2.47 10.49
C PRO A 86 13.29 2.30 9.86
N PRO A 87 12.19 2.45 10.63
CA PRO A 87 10.83 2.43 10.08
C PRO A 87 10.65 3.51 9.02
N ALA A 88 9.99 3.17 7.93
CA ALA A 88 9.90 4.04 6.76
C ALA A 88 8.48 4.13 6.17
N PHE A 89 7.45 4.04 7.00
CA PHE A 89 6.09 4.31 6.55
C PHE A 89 5.99 5.73 6.00
N THR A 90 5.30 5.87 4.88
CA THR A 90 5.16 7.13 4.17
C THR A 90 3.78 7.30 3.55
N SER A 91 3.39 8.55 3.35
CA SER A 91 2.26 8.87 2.48
C SER A 91 2.71 8.71 1.03
N TYR A 92 1.99 7.92 0.27
CA TYR A 92 2.29 7.69 -1.14
C TYR A 92 1.00 7.47 -1.92
N ARG A 93 0.92 8.07 -3.08
CA ARG A 93 -0.18 7.87 -4.01
C ARG A 93 0.38 7.33 -5.33
N PRO A 94 0.19 6.02 -5.60
CA PRO A 94 0.67 5.44 -6.85
C PRO A 94 0.06 6.14 -8.06
N ALA A 95 0.87 6.35 -9.10
CA ALA A 95 0.39 6.82 -10.37
C ALA A 95 -0.55 5.79 -11.03
N PRO A 96 -1.42 6.20 -11.97
CA PRO A 96 -2.24 5.26 -12.72
C PRO A 96 -1.39 4.19 -13.42
N TYR A 97 -1.83 2.95 -13.35
CA TYR A 97 -1.21 1.85 -14.08
C TYR A 97 -1.69 1.88 -15.54
N LEU A 98 -0.97 2.60 -16.38
CA LEU A 98 -1.33 2.78 -17.79
C LEU A 98 -0.93 1.53 -18.59
N ARG A 99 -1.89 0.99 -19.32
CA ARG A 99 -1.69 -0.04 -20.34
C ARG A 99 -1.85 0.60 -21.71
N PRO A 100 -1.34 -0.02 -22.79
CA PRO A 100 -1.45 0.57 -24.13
C PRO A 100 -2.89 0.98 -24.51
N PHE A 101 -3.88 0.19 -24.14
CA PHE A 101 -5.29 0.47 -24.41
C PHE A 101 -5.94 1.52 -23.46
N ASP A 102 -5.24 1.91 -22.39
CA ASP A 102 -5.68 2.96 -21.47
C ASP A 102 -5.13 4.34 -21.89
N LEU A 103 -4.24 4.38 -22.87
CA LEU A 103 -3.67 5.62 -23.36
C LEU A 103 -4.73 6.44 -24.15
N PRO A 104 -4.74 7.77 -23.98
CA PRO A 104 -5.67 8.62 -24.73
C PRO A 104 -5.55 8.40 -26.24
N GLY A 105 -6.64 8.01 -26.88
CA GLY A 105 -6.72 7.84 -28.33
C GLY A 105 -6.41 6.43 -28.85
N GLU A 106 -5.82 5.54 -28.08
CA GLU A 106 -5.45 4.21 -28.56
C GLU A 106 -6.47 3.11 -28.24
N GLY A 107 -7.08 3.15 -27.06
CA GLY A 107 -8.01 2.12 -26.61
C GLY A 107 -9.34 2.08 -27.38
N ARG A 108 -9.72 3.18 -28.02
CA ARG A 108 -10.97 3.27 -28.77
C ARG A 108 -10.92 2.59 -30.15
N PHE A 109 -9.73 2.38 -30.69
CA PHE A 109 -9.55 1.76 -32.01
C PHE A 109 -9.42 0.25 -31.97
N LEU A 110 -9.13 -0.33 -30.84
CA LEU A 110 -8.91 -1.78 -30.69
C LEU A 110 -10.18 -2.54 -30.26
N PHE A 111 -11.14 -1.84 -29.68
CA PHE A 111 -12.34 -2.45 -29.08
C PHE A 111 -13.63 -1.62 -29.29
N GLY A 112 -13.60 -0.70 -30.23
CA GLY A 112 -14.74 0.12 -30.63
C GLY A 112 -15.76 -0.62 -31.48
#